data_19ec9affee5c6310b0e5e95b3126c9d6
#
_entry.id   19ec9affee5c6310b0e5e95b3126c9d6
#
_cell.length_a   1.000
_cell.length_b   1.000
_cell.length_c   1.000
_cell.angle_alpha   90.00
_cell.angle_beta   90.00
_cell.angle_gamma   90.00
#
_symmetry.space_group_name_H-M   'P 1'
#
loop_
_entity.id
_entity.type
_entity.pdbx_description
1 polymer ?
#
loop_
_entity_poly.entity_id
_entity_poly.type
_entity_poly.pdbx_seq_one_letter_code
_entity_poly.pdbx_strand_id
1 'polypeptide(L)'
;MTTVSERPISVRLATDADRIAARTSIPSATARGRASLALLKTGQGLLWVAVEGVGEEEMLVGLLLATAQVQPEREELVGYIHELLVHPASRRRGVAMHLLDAAERFFLEEHAFAYVELTTSPDNEAALQLYRSRGYSISSVRFSKQRGLPPTEER
;
A
#
# COMPACT_ATOMS: atom_id res chain seq x y z
N MET A 1 26.30 -25.87 -8.37
CA MET A 1 25.48 -24.75 -7.85
C MET A 1 24.39 -24.44 -8.85
N THR A 2 23.18 -24.82 -8.56
CA THR A 2 22.03 -24.43 -9.36
C THR A 2 21.74 -22.97 -9.00
N THR A 3 22.05 -22.04 -9.89
CA THR A 3 21.54 -20.69 -9.83
C THR A 3 20.02 -20.80 -9.94
N VAL A 4 19.33 -20.60 -8.83
CA VAL A 4 17.89 -20.36 -8.87
C VAL A 4 17.74 -19.07 -9.68
N SER A 5 17.34 -19.20 -10.93
CA SER A 5 17.00 -18.04 -11.74
C SER A 5 15.81 -17.39 -11.06
N GLU A 6 16.04 -16.26 -10.40
CA GLU A 6 14.95 -15.49 -9.83
C GLU A 6 14.02 -15.07 -10.98
N ARG A 7 12.76 -15.43 -10.86
CA ARG A 7 11.76 -15.01 -11.84
C ARG A 7 11.63 -13.49 -11.81
N PRO A 8 11.44 -12.83 -12.94
CA PRO A 8 11.33 -11.38 -12.97
C PRO A 8 10.08 -10.90 -12.21
N ILE A 9 10.24 -9.80 -11.50
CA ILE A 9 9.13 -9.11 -10.83
C ILE A 9 8.78 -7.88 -11.64
N SER A 10 7.51 -7.70 -11.93
CA SER A 10 6.96 -6.51 -12.57
C SER A 10 5.83 -5.91 -11.75
N VAL A 11 5.64 -4.59 -11.88
CA VAL A 11 4.56 -3.84 -11.22
C VAL A 11 3.67 -3.21 -12.28
N ARG A 12 2.36 -3.33 -12.09
CA ARG A 12 1.34 -2.75 -12.99
C ARG A 12 0.09 -2.34 -12.22
N LEU A 13 -0.72 -1.48 -12.82
CA LEU A 13 -2.10 -1.31 -12.39
C LEU A 13 -2.86 -2.63 -12.54
N ALA A 14 -3.68 -2.94 -11.56
CA ALA A 14 -4.38 -4.21 -11.48
C ALA A 14 -5.47 -4.33 -12.54
N THR A 15 -5.55 -5.50 -13.14
CA THR A 15 -6.71 -5.97 -13.91
C THR A 15 -7.84 -6.40 -12.97
N ASP A 16 -9.03 -6.66 -13.49
CA ASP A 16 -10.12 -7.19 -12.68
C ASP A 16 -9.78 -8.55 -12.05
N ALA A 17 -9.05 -9.39 -12.75
CA ALA A 17 -8.57 -10.66 -12.23
C ALA A 17 -7.56 -10.45 -11.07
N ASP A 18 -6.66 -9.50 -11.19
CA ASP A 18 -5.73 -9.13 -10.13
C ASP A 18 -6.47 -8.63 -8.89
N ARG A 19 -7.52 -7.82 -9.07
CA ARG A 19 -8.34 -7.30 -7.95
C ARG A 19 -9.03 -8.43 -7.19
N ILE A 20 -9.51 -9.45 -7.88
CA ILE A 20 -10.11 -10.64 -7.26
C ILE A 20 -9.05 -11.42 -6.48
N ALA A 21 -7.90 -11.67 -7.09
CA ALA A 21 -6.79 -12.38 -6.45
C ALA A 21 -6.25 -11.62 -5.22
N ALA A 22 -6.18 -10.30 -5.27
CA ALA A 22 -5.70 -9.46 -4.17
C ALA A 22 -6.56 -9.55 -2.90
N ARG A 23 -7.84 -9.91 -3.02
CA ARG A 23 -8.75 -10.03 -1.86
C ARG A 23 -8.26 -11.03 -0.81
N THR A 24 -7.60 -12.09 -1.23
CA THR A 24 -7.06 -13.10 -0.32
C THR A 24 -5.79 -12.67 0.40
N SER A 25 -5.12 -11.65 -0.10
CA SER A 25 -3.87 -11.12 0.46
C SER A 25 -4.10 -10.06 1.54
N ILE A 26 -5.29 -9.48 1.60
CA ILE A 26 -5.61 -8.42 2.58
C ILE A 26 -6.17 -9.06 3.85
N PRO A 27 -5.58 -8.75 5.03
CA PRO A 27 -6.04 -9.31 6.31
C PRO A 27 -7.47 -8.85 6.64
N SER A 28 -8.44 -9.77 6.59
CA SER A 28 -9.85 -9.48 6.92
C SER A 28 -10.15 -9.39 8.42
N ALA A 29 -9.23 -9.84 9.26
CA ALA A 29 -9.40 -9.83 10.71
C ALA A 29 -9.32 -8.44 11.34
N THR A 30 -8.68 -7.47 10.67
CA THR A 30 -8.53 -6.10 11.15
C THR A 30 -9.59 -5.18 10.57
N ALA A 31 -9.95 -4.11 11.30
CA ALA A 31 -10.86 -3.07 10.79
C ALA A 31 -10.31 -2.41 9.52
N ARG A 32 -9.00 -2.16 9.48
CA ARG A 32 -8.29 -1.61 8.32
C ARG A 32 -8.41 -2.53 7.12
N GLY A 33 -8.13 -3.81 7.29
CA GLY A 33 -8.23 -4.78 6.22
C GLY A 33 -9.66 -4.93 5.67
N ARG A 34 -10.67 -4.88 6.53
CA ARG A 34 -12.08 -4.89 6.09
C ARG A 34 -12.42 -3.66 5.27
N ALA A 35 -11.94 -2.48 5.65
CA ALA A 35 -12.13 -1.24 4.87
C ALA A 35 -11.44 -1.33 3.51
N SER A 36 -10.21 -1.84 3.46
CA SER A 36 -9.47 -2.05 2.22
C SER A 36 -10.15 -3.05 1.30
N LEU A 37 -10.69 -4.14 1.84
CA LEU A 37 -11.48 -5.10 1.08
C LEU A 37 -12.75 -4.49 0.49
N ALA A 38 -13.42 -3.60 1.22
CA ALA A 38 -14.58 -2.87 0.73
C ALA A 38 -14.21 -1.99 -0.47
N LEU A 39 -13.08 -1.26 -0.41
CA LEU A 39 -12.58 -0.48 -1.53
C LEU A 39 -12.30 -1.34 -2.78
N LEU A 40 -11.70 -2.51 -2.59
CA LEU A 40 -11.46 -3.45 -3.69
C LEU A 40 -12.76 -3.95 -4.31
N LYS A 41 -13.73 -4.33 -3.50
CA LYS A 41 -15.00 -4.90 -3.96
C LYS A 41 -15.86 -3.87 -4.70
N THR A 42 -15.82 -2.60 -4.30
CA THR A 42 -16.57 -1.52 -4.93
C THR A 42 -15.86 -0.89 -6.12
N GLY A 43 -14.61 -1.27 -6.39
CA GLY A 43 -13.83 -0.70 -7.48
C GLY A 43 -13.36 0.74 -7.26
N GLN A 44 -13.49 1.28 -6.07
CA GLN A 44 -13.15 2.68 -5.76
C GLN A 44 -11.67 2.93 -5.53
N GLY A 45 -10.90 1.90 -5.16
CA GLY A 45 -9.46 2.02 -4.93
C GLY A 45 -8.65 1.84 -6.21
N LEU A 46 -7.54 2.56 -6.29
CA LEU A 46 -6.46 2.29 -7.24
C LEU A 46 -5.58 1.18 -6.67
N LEU A 47 -5.36 0.14 -7.46
CA LEU A 47 -4.56 -1.00 -7.04
C LEU A 47 -3.40 -1.21 -7.99
N TRP A 48 -2.19 -1.22 -7.46
CA TRP A 48 -1.01 -1.74 -8.15
C TRP A 48 -0.69 -3.11 -7.60
N VAL A 49 -0.30 -3.99 -8.49
CA VAL A 49 0.15 -5.34 -8.13
C VAL A 49 1.58 -5.57 -8.58
N ALA A 50 2.33 -6.26 -7.75
CA ALA A 50 3.61 -6.84 -8.12
C ALA A 50 3.40 -8.32 -8.41
N VAL A 51 3.84 -8.74 -9.58
CA VAL A 51 3.73 -10.13 -10.03
C VAL A 51 5.12 -10.68 -10.34
N GLU A 52 5.32 -11.92 -9.98
CA GLU A 52 6.52 -12.69 -10.29
C GLU A 52 6.23 -13.69 -11.40
N GLY A 53 7.09 -13.78 -12.40
CA GLY A 53 6.93 -14.64 -13.56
C GLY A 53 6.31 -13.93 -14.75
N VAL A 54 5.94 -14.69 -15.75
CA VAL A 54 5.34 -14.22 -17.01
C VAL A 54 4.22 -15.14 -17.47
N GLY A 55 3.20 -14.55 -18.09
CA GLY A 55 2.07 -15.27 -18.68
C GLY A 55 1.24 -16.05 -17.64
N GLU A 56 0.94 -17.30 -17.92
CA GLU A 56 0.09 -18.14 -17.05
C GLU A 56 0.77 -18.54 -15.74
N GLU A 57 2.08 -18.37 -15.62
CA GLU A 57 2.84 -18.65 -14.41
C GLU A 57 3.03 -17.42 -13.49
N GLU A 58 2.34 -16.33 -13.77
CA GLU A 58 2.39 -15.14 -12.92
C GLU A 58 1.81 -15.42 -11.53
N MET A 59 2.55 -15.00 -10.50
CA MET A 59 2.11 -15.04 -9.12
C MET A 59 2.09 -13.63 -8.52
N LEU A 60 1.00 -13.26 -7.87
CA LEU A 60 0.91 -12.02 -7.12
C LEU A 60 1.78 -12.09 -5.87
N VAL A 61 2.78 -11.23 -5.78
CA VAL A 61 3.76 -11.21 -4.67
C VAL A 61 3.69 -9.93 -3.83
N GLY A 62 2.95 -8.94 -4.27
CA GLY A 62 2.73 -7.71 -3.53
C GLY A 62 1.60 -6.88 -4.09
N LEU A 63 1.11 -5.94 -3.29
CA LEU A 63 0.08 -4.99 -3.71
C LEU A 63 0.22 -3.66 -2.97
N LEU A 64 -0.26 -2.61 -3.63
CA LEU A 64 -0.45 -1.29 -3.05
C LEU A 64 -1.84 -0.80 -3.42
N LEU A 65 -2.65 -0.51 -2.41
CA LEU A 65 -4.00 0.04 -2.57
C LEU A 65 -4.00 1.49 -2.12
N ALA A 66 -4.49 2.38 -2.98
CA ALA A 66 -4.58 3.80 -2.69
C ALA A 66 -5.89 4.41 -3.18
N THR A 67 -6.24 5.57 -2.67
CA THR A 67 -7.34 6.40 -3.13
C THR A 67 -6.88 7.83 -3.38
N ALA A 68 -7.57 8.51 -4.29
CA ALA A 68 -7.46 9.96 -4.43
C ALA A 68 -8.40 10.62 -3.41
N GLN A 69 -7.90 11.57 -2.67
CA GLN A 69 -8.66 12.30 -1.66
C GLN A 69 -8.53 13.81 -1.89
N VAL A 70 -9.59 14.54 -1.60
CA VAL A 70 -9.57 15.99 -1.54
C VAL A 70 -9.29 16.40 -0.11
N GLN A 71 -8.32 17.29 0.07
CA GLN A 71 -8.09 17.97 1.35
C GLN A 71 -8.81 19.32 1.33
N PRO A 72 -9.98 19.45 1.97
CA PRO A 72 -10.82 20.65 1.85
C PRO A 72 -10.13 21.92 2.34
N GLU A 73 -9.32 21.80 3.40
CA GLU A 73 -8.65 22.96 4.01
C GLU A 73 -7.59 23.59 3.10
N ARG A 74 -7.08 22.83 2.13
CA ARG A 74 -6.03 23.27 1.20
C ARG A 74 -6.49 23.28 -0.26
N GLU A 75 -7.70 22.79 -0.53
CA GLU A 75 -8.23 22.59 -1.90
C GLU A 75 -7.28 21.76 -2.79
N GLU A 76 -6.58 20.79 -2.20
CA GLU A 76 -5.58 19.98 -2.87
C GLU A 76 -6.03 18.52 -3.03
N LEU A 77 -5.59 17.90 -4.10
CA LEU A 77 -5.71 16.45 -4.32
C LEU A 77 -4.50 15.73 -3.72
N VAL A 78 -4.78 14.67 -2.99
CA VAL A 78 -3.80 13.87 -2.26
C VAL A 78 -4.00 12.40 -2.59
N GLY A 79 -2.91 11.69 -2.87
CA GLY A 79 -2.90 10.24 -2.92
C GLY A 79 -2.77 9.65 -1.52
N TYR A 80 -3.72 8.81 -1.10
CA TYR A 80 -3.67 8.15 0.20
C TYR A 80 -3.46 6.66 0.04
N ILE A 81 -2.36 6.14 0.58
CA ILE A 81 -2.03 4.71 0.56
C ILE A 81 -2.70 4.03 1.75
N HIS A 82 -3.59 3.09 1.46
CA HIS A 82 -4.31 2.29 2.46
C HIS A 82 -3.58 1.03 2.84
N GLU A 83 -3.00 0.34 1.86
CA GLU A 83 -2.28 -0.91 2.03
C GLU A 83 -1.01 -0.93 1.19
N LEU A 84 0.04 -1.47 1.78
CA LEU A 84 1.27 -1.86 1.10
C LEU A 84 1.69 -3.21 1.67
N LEU A 85 1.50 -4.25 0.89
CA LEU A 85 1.72 -5.63 1.32
C LEU A 85 2.68 -6.33 0.37
N VAL A 86 3.63 -7.07 0.93
CA VAL A 86 4.56 -7.92 0.19
C VAL A 86 4.51 -9.31 0.78
N HIS A 87 4.35 -10.31 -0.08
CA HIS A 87 4.37 -11.71 0.34
C HIS A 87 5.67 -12.02 1.09
N PRO A 88 5.63 -12.71 2.25
CA PRO A 88 6.81 -12.96 3.07
C PRO A 88 7.98 -13.59 2.31
N ALA A 89 7.72 -14.51 1.38
CA ALA A 89 8.73 -15.16 0.56
C ALA A 89 9.40 -14.22 -0.47
N SER A 90 8.78 -13.07 -0.76
CA SER A 90 9.27 -12.10 -1.75
C SER A 90 9.83 -10.83 -1.11
N ARG A 91 9.96 -10.79 0.20
CA ARG A 91 10.59 -9.67 0.92
C ARG A 91 12.08 -9.57 0.61
N ARG A 92 12.66 -8.39 0.80
CA ARG A 92 14.07 -8.04 0.52
C ARG A 92 14.46 -8.12 -0.96
N ARG A 93 13.48 -8.10 -1.86
CA ARG A 93 13.71 -8.06 -3.31
C ARG A 93 13.29 -6.73 -3.94
N GLY A 94 13.05 -5.70 -3.11
CA GLY A 94 12.66 -4.37 -3.57
C GLY A 94 11.21 -4.24 -4.04
N VAL A 95 10.33 -5.19 -3.75
CA VAL A 95 8.93 -5.19 -4.21
C VAL A 95 8.18 -3.96 -3.68
N ALA A 96 8.30 -3.66 -2.39
CA ALA A 96 7.65 -2.49 -1.79
C ALA A 96 8.13 -1.18 -2.44
N MET A 97 9.43 -1.07 -2.73
CA MET A 97 10.02 0.09 -3.40
C MET A 97 9.46 0.29 -4.81
N HIS A 98 9.33 -0.78 -5.58
CA HIS A 98 8.76 -0.72 -6.93
C HIS A 98 7.27 -0.36 -6.91
N LEU A 99 6.51 -0.87 -5.95
CA LEU A 99 5.10 -0.50 -5.76
C LEU A 99 4.95 0.97 -5.39
N LEU A 100 5.77 1.47 -4.47
CA LEU A 100 5.77 2.90 -4.10
C LEU A 100 6.19 3.77 -5.28
N ASP A 101 7.22 3.39 -6.04
CA ASP A 101 7.62 4.13 -7.25
C ASP A 101 6.47 4.29 -8.24
N ALA A 102 5.71 3.23 -8.48
CA ALA A 102 4.59 3.25 -9.40
C ALA A 102 3.46 4.17 -8.91
N ALA A 103 3.08 4.08 -7.65
CA ALA A 103 2.03 4.91 -7.06
C ALA A 103 2.45 6.39 -6.97
N GLU A 104 3.66 6.66 -6.51
CA GLU A 104 4.20 8.04 -6.43
C GLU A 104 4.28 8.69 -7.80
N ARG A 105 4.74 7.97 -8.82
CA ARG A 105 4.77 8.48 -10.19
C ARG A 105 3.37 8.82 -10.69
N PHE A 106 2.41 7.94 -10.47
CA PHE A 106 1.02 8.16 -10.84
C PHE A 106 0.47 9.45 -10.20
N PHE A 107 0.58 9.58 -8.89
CA PHE A 107 0.01 10.73 -8.18
C PHE A 107 0.79 12.02 -8.43
N LEU A 108 2.10 12.00 -8.27
CA LEU A 108 2.91 13.22 -8.22
C LEU A 108 3.31 13.69 -9.62
N GLU A 109 3.67 12.79 -10.52
CA GLU A 109 4.19 13.14 -11.84
C GLU A 109 3.10 13.14 -12.92
N GLU A 110 2.29 12.08 -13.01
CA GLU A 110 1.30 11.93 -14.08
C GLU A 110 0.03 12.74 -13.83
N HIS A 111 -0.39 12.89 -12.58
CA HIS A 111 -1.63 13.56 -12.19
C HIS A 111 -1.44 14.83 -11.37
N ALA A 112 -0.20 15.23 -11.09
CA ALA A 112 0.16 16.46 -10.38
C ALA A 112 -0.57 16.65 -9.04
N PHE A 113 -0.77 15.58 -8.26
CA PHE A 113 -1.28 15.67 -6.91
C PHE A 113 -0.27 16.37 -6.01
N ALA A 114 -0.75 17.08 -5.00
CA ALA A 114 0.11 17.86 -4.12
C ALA A 114 1.08 16.99 -3.33
N TYR A 115 0.62 15.86 -2.82
CA TYR A 115 1.44 14.88 -2.10
C TYR A 115 0.77 13.51 -2.01
N VAL A 116 1.55 12.56 -1.52
CA VAL A 116 1.10 11.21 -1.16
C VAL A 116 1.26 11.07 0.34
N GLU A 117 0.25 10.53 1.00
CA GLU A 117 0.27 10.29 2.44
C GLU A 117 -0.15 8.87 2.79
N LEU A 118 0.26 8.44 3.97
CA LEU A 118 -0.10 7.15 4.56
C LEU A 118 -0.03 7.23 6.07
N THR A 119 -0.56 6.21 6.72
CA THR A 119 -0.40 6.03 8.16
C THR A 119 0.23 4.69 8.46
N THR A 120 1.09 4.65 9.46
CA THR A 120 1.66 3.42 10.01
C THR A 120 1.71 3.50 11.52
N SER A 121 1.85 2.35 12.17
CA SER A 121 2.06 2.31 13.63
C SER A 121 3.42 2.92 13.97
N PRO A 122 3.53 3.71 15.06
CA PRO A 122 4.82 4.25 15.51
C PRO A 122 5.81 3.15 15.93
N ASP A 123 5.34 1.95 16.21
CA ASP A 123 6.18 0.80 16.58
C ASP A 123 6.70 0.01 15.36
N ASN A 124 6.23 0.33 14.15
CA ASN A 124 6.67 -0.35 12.95
C ASN A 124 7.95 0.27 12.39
N GLU A 125 9.08 -0.08 12.99
CA GLU A 125 10.40 0.45 12.64
C GLU A 125 10.78 0.21 11.18
N ALA A 126 10.47 -0.96 10.65
CA ALA A 126 10.78 -1.29 9.25
C ALA A 126 10.03 -0.38 8.28
N ALA A 127 8.75 -0.11 8.53
CA ALA A 127 7.95 0.81 7.74
C ALA A 127 8.45 2.25 7.87
N LEU A 128 8.76 2.70 9.09
CA LEU A 128 9.30 4.04 9.33
C LEU A 128 10.62 4.26 8.58
N GLN A 129 11.52 3.30 8.60
CA GLN A 129 12.78 3.35 7.85
C GLN A 129 12.54 3.38 6.33
N LEU A 130 11.65 2.56 5.83
CA LEU A 130 11.28 2.51 4.41
C LEU A 130 10.78 3.88 3.94
N TYR A 131 9.79 4.44 4.63
CA TYR A 131 9.18 5.70 4.22
C TYR A 131 10.15 6.88 4.35
N ARG A 132 10.92 6.97 5.43
CA ARG A 132 11.96 7.99 5.58
C ARG A 132 13.01 7.92 4.47
N SER A 133 13.46 6.72 4.11
CA SER A 133 14.42 6.51 3.02
C SER A 133 13.88 6.98 1.65
N ARG A 134 12.57 7.03 1.50
CA ARG A 134 11.90 7.52 0.29
C ARG A 134 11.48 8.99 0.35
N GLY A 135 11.88 9.72 1.37
CA GLY A 135 11.60 11.15 1.51
C GLY A 135 10.28 11.49 2.18
N TYR A 136 9.59 10.51 2.76
CA TYR A 136 8.42 10.79 3.60
C TYR A 136 8.85 11.37 4.94
N SER A 137 8.06 12.30 5.43
CA SER A 137 8.23 12.89 6.75
C SER A 137 6.95 12.80 7.56
N ILE A 138 7.06 12.81 8.88
CA ILE A 138 5.90 12.85 9.76
C ILE A 138 5.32 14.26 9.70
N SER A 139 4.09 14.39 9.19
CA SER A 139 3.41 15.68 9.00
C SER A 139 2.27 15.92 9.99
N SER A 140 1.75 14.87 10.60
CA SER A 140 0.64 14.97 11.54
C SER A 140 0.64 13.83 12.54
N VAL A 141 -0.05 14.06 13.66
CA VAL A 141 -0.33 13.03 14.65
C VAL A 141 -1.82 12.76 14.64
N ARG A 142 -2.20 11.50 14.55
CA ARG A 142 -3.61 11.09 14.58
C ARG A 142 -3.99 10.58 15.97
N PHE A 143 -5.02 11.17 16.55
CA PHE A 143 -5.67 10.64 17.73
C PHE A 143 -6.90 9.83 17.34
N SER A 144 -7.11 8.71 18.00
CA SER A 144 -8.32 7.91 17.84
C SER A 144 -8.85 7.49 19.20
N LYS A 145 -10.17 7.46 19.34
CA LYS A 145 -10.86 6.94 20.52
C LYS A 145 -11.78 5.81 20.11
N GLN A 146 -11.57 4.66 20.69
CA GLN A 146 -12.40 3.50 20.41
C GLN A 146 -13.61 3.46 21.34
N ARG A 147 -14.73 3.00 20.82
CA ARG A 147 -15.96 2.82 21.58
C ARG A 147 -15.77 1.70 22.63
N GLY A 148 -16.06 2.00 23.89
CA GLY A 148 -16.08 1.00 24.96
C GLY A 148 -14.73 0.60 25.55
N LEU A 149 -13.62 1.24 25.13
CA LEU A 149 -12.33 1.07 25.80
C LEU A 149 -12.07 2.23 26.77
N PRO A 150 -11.53 1.95 27.99
CA PRO A 150 -11.09 3.00 28.87
C PRO A 150 -9.94 3.81 28.22
N PRO A 151 -9.74 5.07 28.62
CA PRO A 151 -8.60 5.84 28.16
C PRO A 151 -7.31 5.10 28.50
N THR A 152 -6.44 4.94 27.52
CA THR A 152 -5.10 4.39 27.73
C THR A 152 -4.32 5.44 28.53
N GLU A 153 -3.84 5.08 29.70
CA GLU A 153 -2.90 5.92 30.43
C GLU A 153 -1.63 6.08 29.58
N GLU A 154 -1.31 7.32 29.22
CA GLU A 154 -0.02 7.64 28.63
C GLU A 154 1.09 7.28 29.63
N ARG A 155 1.95 6.37 29.23
CA ARG A 155 3.20 6.11 29.96
C ARG A 155 4.33 6.93 29.40
#